data_a95ddab271906d5935571e5519fdf4e6
#
_entry.id   a95ddab271906d5935571e5519fdf4e6
#
_cell.length_a   1.000
_cell.length_b   1.000
_cell.length_c   1.000
_cell.angle_alpha   90.00
_cell.angle_beta   90.00
_cell.angle_gamma   90.00
#
_symmetry.space_group_name_H-M   'P 1'
#
loop_
_entity.id
_entity.type
_entity.pdbx_description
1 polymer ?
#
loop_
_entity_poly.entity_id
_entity_poly.type
_entity_poly.pdbx_seq_one_letter_code
_entity_poly.pdbx_strand_id
1 'polypeptide(L)'
;RYQRTFGKLRASVRANLNYSKFNQFIQNRQSVNENFSQTYRAQLRTNFKTAPNVDLSYRYTIQDNNLGANSTKFFTKSPSVEVDALIFKTFTFRTDYSYNDFSNEQSSINTYEFWNASLSYRKDDDSKFEYEIRATNLLDTRSQNQSSSSNISVSETESFIQPRYLTFRVRYEL
;
A
#
# COMPACT_ATOMS: atom_id res chain seq x y z
N ARG A 1 -18.69 0.68 3.32
CA ARG A 1 -18.01 1.72 2.55
C ARG A 1 -18.87 2.98 2.52
N TYR A 2 -18.28 4.10 2.87
CA TYR A 2 -18.85 5.43 2.70
C TYR A 2 -17.94 6.25 1.80
N GLN A 3 -18.52 7.02 0.85
CA GLN A 3 -17.77 7.87 -0.08
C GLN A 3 -18.57 9.14 -0.32
N ARG A 4 -17.89 10.28 -0.31
CA ARG A 4 -18.49 11.59 -0.61
C ARG A 4 -17.53 12.44 -1.46
N THR A 5 -18.11 13.16 -2.41
CA THR A 5 -17.38 14.08 -3.28
C THR A 5 -17.77 15.51 -2.93
N PHE A 6 -16.78 16.36 -2.73
CA PHE A 6 -16.91 17.79 -2.45
C PHE A 6 -16.20 18.57 -3.56
N GLY A 7 -16.92 18.92 -4.61
CA GLY A 7 -16.33 19.55 -5.78
C GLY A 7 -15.26 18.68 -6.43
N LYS A 8 -13.99 19.07 -6.32
CA LYS A 8 -12.84 18.34 -6.86
C LYS A 8 -12.17 17.37 -5.84
N LEU A 9 -12.69 17.31 -4.63
CA LEU A 9 -12.17 16.46 -3.58
C LEU A 9 -13.11 15.29 -3.36
N ARG A 10 -12.56 14.07 -3.33
CA ARG A 10 -13.27 12.83 -3.01
C ARG A 10 -12.68 12.22 -1.75
N ALA A 11 -13.51 12.06 -0.74
CA ALA A 11 -13.16 11.35 0.48
C ALA A 11 -13.90 10.01 0.53
N SER A 12 -13.22 8.96 0.96
CA SER A 12 -13.82 7.66 1.18
C SER A 12 -13.26 6.98 2.42
N VAL A 13 -14.15 6.26 3.13
CA VAL A 13 -13.79 5.40 4.26
C VAL A 13 -14.39 4.02 4.02
N ARG A 14 -13.61 2.99 4.28
CA ARG A 14 -14.04 1.59 4.21
C ARG A 14 -13.60 0.87 5.47
N ALA A 15 -14.50 0.08 6.02
CA ALA A 15 -14.20 -0.88 7.06
C ALA A 15 -14.58 -2.28 6.56
N ASN A 16 -13.70 -3.25 6.77
CA ASN A 16 -13.96 -4.67 6.56
C ASN A 16 -13.68 -5.38 7.86
N LEU A 17 -14.62 -6.19 8.31
CA LEU A 17 -14.53 -6.99 9.51
C LEU A 17 -14.71 -8.45 9.11
N ASN A 18 -13.79 -9.30 9.53
CA ASN A 18 -13.85 -10.72 9.27
C ASN A 18 -13.59 -11.48 10.57
N TYR A 19 -14.51 -12.37 10.92
CA TYR A 19 -14.41 -13.20 12.09
C TYR A 19 -14.50 -14.67 11.67
N SER A 20 -13.60 -15.48 12.15
CA SER A 20 -13.64 -16.92 11.98
C SER A 20 -13.39 -17.63 13.30
N LYS A 21 -14.13 -18.71 13.53
CA LYS A 21 -14.01 -19.58 14.69
C LYS A 21 -14.12 -21.02 14.26
N PHE A 22 -13.15 -21.83 14.65
CA PHE A 22 -13.15 -23.27 14.38
C PHE A 22 -12.42 -24.03 15.47
N ASN A 23 -12.79 -25.31 15.61
CA ASN A 23 -12.12 -26.22 16.52
C ASN A 23 -10.98 -26.92 15.78
N GLN A 24 -9.85 -27.04 16.43
CA GLN A 24 -8.71 -27.81 15.93
C GLN A 24 -8.13 -28.70 17.03
N PHE A 25 -7.45 -29.75 16.63
CA PHE A 25 -6.73 -30.61 17.56
C PHE A 25 -5.25 -30.30 17.48
N ILE A 26 -4.66 -29.96 18.64
CA ILE A 26 -3.22 -29.75 18.79
C ILE A 26 -2.74 -30.75 19.84
N GLN A 27 -1.83 -31.63 19.44
CA GLN A 27 -1.30 -32.70 20.35
C GLN A 27 -2.41 -33.49 21.03
N ASN A 28 -3.42 -33.93 20.27
CA ASN A 28 -4.61 -34.63 20.74
C ASN A 28 -5.50 -33.88 21.74
N ARG A 29 -5.33 -32.56 21.88
CA ARG A 29 -6.21 -31.71 22.68
C ARG A 29 -7.02 -30.82 21.75
N GLN A 30 -8.32 -30.79 21.97
CA GLN A 30 -9.19 -29.86 21.26
C GLN A 30 -8.90 -28.44 21.74
N SER A 31 -8.68 -27.56 20.80
CA SER A 31 -8.48 -26.13 21.03
C SER A 31 -9.40 -25.32 20.12
N VAL A 32 -9.95 -24.26 20.64
CA VAL A 32 -10.77 -23.31 19.88
C VAL A 32 -9.83 -22.25 19.29
N ASN A 33 -9.94 -22.08 17.98
CA ASN A 33 -9.20 -21.07 17.23
C ASN A 33 -10.20 -19.98 16.84
N GLU A 34 -9.93 -18.75 17.26
CA GLU A 34 -10.69 -17.56 16.92
C GLU A 34 -9.78 -16.54 16.27
N ASN A 35 -10.18 -16.03 15.11
CA ASN A 35 -9.45 -15.00 14.39
C ASN A 35 -10.41 -13.85 14.07
N PHE A 36 -10.05 -12.65 14.49
CA PHE A 36 -10.80 -11.44 14.18
C PHE A 36 -9.90 -10.44 13.46
N SER A 37 -10.17 -10.24 12.18
CA SER A 37 -9.44 -9.28 11.33
C SER A 37 -10.30 -8.06 11.05
N GLN A 38 -9.76 -6.89 11.32
CA GLN A 38 -10.39 -5.60 11.09
C GLN A 38 -9.48 -4.78 10.16
N THR A 39 -10.01 -4.34 9.02
CA THR A 39 -9.26 -3.48 8.10
C THR A 39 -10.04 -2.19 7.89
N TYR A 40 -9.40 -1.08 8.20
CA TYR A 40 -9.90 0.26 7.99
C TYR A 40 -9.07 0.93 6.89
N ARG A 41 -9.73 1.58 5.95
CA ARG A 41 -9.07 2.37 4.91
C ARG A 41 -9.74 3.72 4.81
N ALA A 42 -8.94 4.78 4.89
CA ALA A 42 -9.33 6.15 4.55
C ALA A 42 -8.58 6.57 3.29
N GLN A 43 -9.26 7.29 2.40
CA GLN A 43 -8.66 7.79 1.17
C GLN A 43 -9.20 9.18 0.89
N LEU A 44 -8.32 10.08 0.48
CA LEU A 44 -8.61 11.42 0.06
C LEU A 44 -7.95 11.66 -1.31
N ARG A 45 -8.75 11.93 -2.33
CA ARG A 45 -8.29 12.13 -3.70
C ARG A 45 -8.78 13.45 -4.25
N THR A 46 -7.90 14.20 -4.88
CA THR A 46 -8.28 15.37 -5.69
C THR A 46 -8.47 14.96 -7.15
N ASN A 47 -9.24 15.76 -7.90
CA ASN A 47 -9.49 15.56 -9.32
C ASN A 47 -9.57 16.90 -10.04
N PHE A 48 -8.42 17.51 -10.26
CA PHE A 48 -8.28 18.75 -11.03
C PHE A 48 -7.92 18.43 -12.47
N LYS A 49 -8.30 19.31 -13.42
CA LYS A 49 -7.92 19.14 -14.83
C LYS A 49 -6.50 19.61 -15.12
N THR A 50 -6.05 20.67 -14.45
CA THR A 50 -4.79 21.38 -14.74
C THR A 50 -3.89 21.57 -13.53
N ALA A 51 -4.40 21.35 -12.33
CA ALA A 51 -3.62 21.41 -11.09
C ALA A 51 -3.12 20.01 -10.70
N PRO A 52 -2.11 19.92 -9.86
CA PRO A 52 -1.68 18.65 -9.33
C PRO A 52 -2.82 17.85 -8.67
N ASN A 53 -2.90 16.57 -8.95
CA ASN A 53 -3.78 15.65 -8.28
C ASN A 53 -3.01 14.89 -7.22
N VAL A 54 -3.64 14.75 -6.06
CA VAL A 54 -3.06 14.06 -4.90
C VAL A 54 -4.02 12.97 -4.46
N ASP A 55 -3.51 11.78 -4.25
CA ASP A 55 -4.21 10.65 -3.63
C ASP A 55 -3.48 10.28 -2.34
N LEU A 56 -4.13 10.55 -1.21
CA LEU A 56 -3.66 10.14 0.10
C LEU A 56 -4.45 8.94 0.55
N SER A 57 -3.81 7.86 0.93
CA SER A 57 -4.48 6.72 1.52
C SER A 57 -3.80 6.26 2.80
N TYR A 58 -4.61 5.79 3.74
CA TYR A 58 -4.17 5.15 4.96
C TYR A 58 -4.93 3.87 5.17
N ARG A 59 -4.22 2.76 5.29
CA ARG A 59 -4.77 1.46 5.66
C ARG A 59 -4.27 1.08 7.04
N TYR A 60 -5.20 0.65 7.88
CA TYR A 60 -4.91 0.12 9.19
C TYR A 60 -5.58 -1.23 9.35
N THR A 61 -4.82 -2.27 9.62
CA THR A 61 -5.31 -3.63 9.85
C THR A 61 -4.95 -4.08 11.25
N ILE A 62 -5.93 -4.62 11.96
CA ILE A 62 -5.79 -5.26 13.27
C ILE A 62 -6.13 -6.73 13.07
N GLN A 63 -5.23 -7.61 13.49
CA GLN A 63 -5.44 -9.05 13.53
C GLN A 63 -5.35 -9.52 14.97
N ASP A 64 -6.46 -10.03 15.48
CA ASP A 64 -6.58 -10.59 16.82
C ASP A 64 -6.75 -12.10 16.69
N ASN A 65 -5.76 -12.84 17.14
CA ASN A 65 -5.67 -14.30 17.02
C ASN A 65 -5.70 -14.91 18.41
N ASN A 66 -6.74 -15.70 18.69
CA ASN A 66 -6.92 -16.38 19.97
C ASN A 66 -6.89 -17.89 19.78
N LEU A 67 -6.01 -18.56 20.50
CA LEU A 67 -5.89 -20.02 20.52
C LEU A 67 -5.95 -20.52 21.96
N GLY A 68 -7.12 -21.01 22.39
CA GLY A 68 -7.34 -21.40 23.78
C GLY A 68 -7.12 -20.23 24.73
N ALA A 69 -6.09 -20.32 25.58
CA ALA A 69 -5.72 -19.26 26.52
C ALA A 69 -4.71 -18.23 25.95
N ASN A 70 -4.15 -18.47 24.77
CA ASN A 70 -3.16 -17.60 24.15
C ASN A 70 -3.84 -16.60 23.22
N SER A 71 -3.55 -15.32 23.41
CA SER A 71 -4.00 -14.23 22.52
C SER A 71 -2.79 -13.52 21.95
N THR A 72 -2.85 -13.21 20.66
CA THR A 72 -1.79 -12.46 19.97
C THR A 72 -2.43 -11.43 19.06
N LYS A 73 -1.99 -10.18 19.14
CA LYS A 73 -2.52 -9.09 18.34
C LYS A 73 -1.42 -8.48 17.49
N PHE A 74 -1.75 -8.29 16.20
CA PHE A 74 -0.87 -7.68 15.21
C PHE A 74 -1.53 -6.47 14.56
N PHE A 75 -0.71 -5.52 14.19
CA PHE A 75 -1.13 -4.27 13.56
C PHE A 75 -0.36 -4.07 12.27
N THR A 76 -1.04 -3.65 11.22
CA THR A 76 -0.39 -3.21 9.98
C THR A 76 -0.84 -1.79 9.67
N LYS A 77 0.12 -0.87 9.54
CA LYS A 77 -0.11 0.52 9.15
C LYS A 77 0.51 0.75 7.79
N SER A 78 -0.28 1.25 6.85
CA SER A 78 0.18 1.47 5.47
C SER A 78 -0.32 2.83 4.96
N PRO A 79 0.35 3.95 5.32
CA PRO A 79 0.15 5.22 4.65
C PRO A 79 0.74 5.19 3.24
N SER A 80 0.09 5.88 2.30
CA SER A 80 0.62 6.11 0.96
C SER A 80 0.18 7.46 0.42
N VAL A 81 1.01 8.04 -0.43
CA VAL A 81 0.73 9.26 -1.18
C VAL A 81 1.12 9.06 -2.63
N GLU A 82 0.26 9.49 -3.53
CA GLU A 82 0.51 9.55 -4.96
C GLU A 82 0.21 10.97 -5.44
N VAL A 83 1.08 11.52 -6.27
CA VAL A 83 0.94 12.86 -6.85
C VAL A 83 1.12 12.78 -8.35
N ASP A 84 0.14 13.31 -9.08
CA ASP A 84 0.17 13.51 -10.52
C ASP A 84 0.11 15.00 -10.83
N ALA A 85 1.06 15.52 -11.58
CA ALA A 85 1.09 16.93 -11.95
C ALA A 85 1.38 17.11 -13.44
N LEU A 86 0.53 17.87 -14.13
CA LEU A 86 0.77 18.34 -15.49
C LEU A 86 1.47 19.70 -15.42
N ILE A 87 2.73 19.76 -15.87
CA ILE A 87 3.59 20.94 -15.83
C ILE A 87 3.72 21.50 -17.25
N PHE A 88 3.43 22.77 -17.43
CA PHE A 88 3.51 23.47 -18.73
C PHE A 88 2.76 22.78 -19.88
N LYS A 89 1.72 21.97 -19.56
CA LYS A 89 0.91 21.20 -20.54
C LYS A 89 1.68 20.12 -21.33
N THR A 90 2.97 20.02 -21.18
CA THR A 90 3.86 19.12 -21.95
C THR A 90 4.58 18.10 -21.08
N PHE A 91 4.74 18.38 -19.80
CA PHE A 91 5.39 17.46 -18.86
C PHE A 91 4.38 16.89 -17.90
N THR A 92 4.38 15.59 -17.72
CA THR A 92 3.63 14.89 -16.67
C THR A 92 4.60 14.36 -15.63
N PHE A 93 4.53 14.90 -14.43
CA PHE A 93 5.27 14.41 -13.28
C PHE A 93 4.36 13.50 -12.46
N ARG A 94 4.87 12.31 -12.09
CA ARG A 94 4.22 11.38 -11.17
C ARG A 94 5.18 10.95 -10.12
N THR A 95 4.70 10.86 -8.89
CA THR A 95 5.46 10.29 -7.80
C THR A 95 4.53 9.54 -6.86
N ASP A 96 5.00 8.42 -6.34
CA ASP A 96 4.31 7.62 -5.34
C ASP A 96 5.27 7.25 -4.21
N TYR A 97 4.77 7.38 -2.99
CA TYR A 97 5.45 6.95 -1.79
C TYR A 97 4.52 6.08 -0.96
N SER A 98 5.04 5.00 -0.42
CA SER A 98 4.34 4.12 0.50
C SER A 98 5.25 3.67 1.64
N TYR A 99 4.67 3.61 2.83
CA TYR A 99 5.30 3.07 4.03
C TYR A 99 4.47 1.94 4.58
N ASN A 100 5.10 0.89 5.09
CA ASN A 100 4.44 -0.22 5.76
C ASN A 100 5.13 -0.51 7.08
N ASP A 101 4.33 -0.66 8.13
CA ASP A 101 4.77 -1.06 9.46
C ASP A 101 3.89 -2.22 9.92
N PHE A 102 4.53 -3.37 10.14
CA PHE A 102 3.93 -4.53 10.78
C PHE A 102 4.47 -4.64 12.20
N SER A 103 3.58 -4.61 13.17
CA SER A 103 3.91 -4.56 14.60
C SER A 103 3.01 -5.48 15.43
N ASN A 104 3.48 -5.84 16.59
CA ASN A 104 2.67 -6.43 17.67
C ASN A 104 2.45 -5.40 18.79
N GLU A 105 1.90 -5.84 19.93
CA GLU A 105 1.65 -4.96 21.08
C GLU A 105 2.93 -4.42 21.74
N GLN A 106 4.08 -5.03 21.47
CA GLN A 106 5.35 -4.72 22.17
C GLN A 106 6.32 -3.92 21.27
N SER A 107 6.36 -4.21 19.96
CA SER A 107 7.36 -3.63 19.07
C SER A 107 6.93 -3.66 17.61
N SER A 108 7.56 -2.83 16.79
CA SER A 108 7.56 -2.99 15.35
C SER A 108 8.41 -4.21 14.98
N ILE A 109 7.82 -5.12 14.18
CA ILE A 109 8.46 -6.35 13.74
C ILE A 109 9.17 -6.12 12.42
N ASN A 110 8.52 -5.38 11.53
CA ASN A 110 9.01 -5.15 10.19
C ASN A 110 8.50 -3.85 9.60
N THR A 111 9.41 -3.10 8.97
CA THR A 111 9.08 -1.86 8.25
C THR A 111 9.75 -1.85 6.90
N TYR A 112 9.05 -1.33 5.90
CA TYR A 112 9.64 -1.06 4.59
C TYR A 112 8.93 0.10 3.91
N GLU A 113 9.63 0.76 3.02
CA GLU A 113 9.11 1.92 2.31
C GLU A 113 9.57 1.94 0.85
N PHE A 114 8.72 2.49 -0.01
CA PHE A 114 9.00 2.66 -1.42
C PHE A 114 8.73 4.09 -1.84
N TRP A 115 9.61 4.58 -2.69
CA TRP A 115 9.43 5.85 -3.36
C TRP A 115 9.83 5.73 -4.82
N ASN A 116 8.90 6.08 -5.71
CA ASN A 116 9.13 6.12 -7.15
C ASN A 116 8.77 7.50 -7.68
N ALA A 117 9.43 7.90 -8.76
CA ALA A 117 9.11 9.14 -9.47
C ALA A 117 9.30 8.96 -10.97
N SER A 118 8.48 9.63 -11.76
CA SER A 118 8.65 9.67 -13.21
C SER A 118 8.34 11.06 -13.76
N LEU A 119 8.99 11.38 -14.86
CA LEU A 119 8.76 12.57 -15.64
C LEU A 119 8.59 12.15 -17.09
N SER A 120 7.39 12.40 -17.66
CA SER A 120 7.09 12.18 -19.06
C SER A 120 7.03 13.51 -19.78
N TYR A 121 7.50 13.53 -21.01
CA TYR A 121 7.41 14.64 -21.92
C TYR A 121 6.64 14.24 -23.18
N ARG A 122 5.59 14.98 -23.50
CA ARG A 122 4.85 14.92 -24.76
C ARG A 122 4.67 16.35 -25.27
N LYS A 123 5.05 16.63 -26.50
CA LYS A 123 5.05 17.98 -27.05
C LYS A 123 3.64 18.60 -27.06
N ASP A 124 2.66 17.82 -27.52
CA ASP A 124 1.23 18.16 -27.62
C ASP A 124 0.40 16.87 -27.64
N ASP A 125 -0.92 17.00 -27.61
CA ASP A 125 -1.85 15.86 -27.60
C ASP A 125 -1.80 15.03 -28.89
N ASP A 126 -1.41 15.64 -30.03
CA ASP A 126 -1.29 15.00 -31.34
C ASP A 126 0.11 14.41 -31.58
N SER A 127 1.04 14.62 -30.66
CA SER A 127 2.40 14.11 -30.78
C SER A 127 2.44 12.60 -30.70
N LYS A 128 3.04 11.96 -31.69
CA LYS A 128 3.24 10.52 -31.75
C LYS A 128 4.31 10.00 -30.78
N PHE A 129 5.16 10.88 -30.29
CA PHE A 129 6.26 10.51 -29.39
C PHE A 129 5.99 11.00 -27.96
N GLU A 130 6.24 10.10 -27.03
CA GLU A 130 6.31 10.37 -25.60
C GLU A 130 7.63 9.84 -25.04
N TYR A 131 8.33 10.65 -24.27
CA TYR A 131 9.58 10.29 -23.61
C TYR A 131 9.35 10.26 -22.10
N GLU A 132 9.75 9.18 -21.44
CA GLU A 132 9.61 9.03 -20.00
C GLU A 132 10.96 8.69 -19.36
N ILE A 133 11.30 9.40 -18.30
CA ILE A 133 12.35 9.01 -17.36
C ILE A 133 11.66 8.58 -16.08
N ARG A 134 11.97 7.38 -15.61
CA ARG A 134 11.42 6.83 -14.37
C ARG A 134 12.55 6.39 -13.46
N ALA A 135 12.53 6.89 -12.23
CA ALA A 135 13.33 6.42 -11.12
C ALA A 135 12.49 5.53 -10.23
N THR A 136 12.92 4.30 -10.05
CA THR A 136 12.23 3.30 -9.23
C THR A 136 13.06 2.97 -8.00
N ASN A 137 12.36 2.79 -6.87
CA ASN A 137 12.98 2.46 -5.60
C ASN A 137 14.05 3.48 -5.17
N LEU A 138 13.67 4.77 -5.14
CA LEU A 138 14.58 5.88 -4.81
C LEU A 138 15.26 5.73 -3.44
N LEU A 139 14.61 5.05 -2.50
CA LEU A 139 15.12 4.79 -1.15
C LEU A 139 16.06 3.59 -1.08
N ASP A 140 16.25 2.86 -2.20
CA ASP A 140 17.08 1.65 -2.28
C ASP A 140 16.65 0.56 -1.30
N THR A 141 15.35 0.40 -1.11
CA THR A 141 14.78 -0.68 -0.28
C THR A 141 15.14 -2.02 -0.91
N ARG A 142 15.88 -2.87 -0.19
CA ARG A 142 16.44 -4.11 -0.75
C ARG A 142 15.57 -5.33 -0.55
N SER A 143 14.75 -5.31 0.46
CA SER A 143 13.84 -6.41 0.73
C SER A 143 12.48 -5.88 1.21
N GLN A 144 11.47 -6.64 0.91
CA GLN A 144 10.12 -6.48 1.42
C GLN A 144 9.78 -7.74 2.20
N ASN A 145 9.50 -7.57 3.47
CA ASN A 145 9.03 -8.67 4.29
C ASN A 145 7.51 -8.64 4.34
N GLN A 146 6.90 -9.73 3.99
CA GLN A 146 5.48 -9.94 4.16
C GLN A 146 5.26 -10.88 5.34
N SER A 147 4.69 -10.34 6.39
CA SER A 147 4.39 -11.11 7.59
C SER A 147 2.92 -11.51 7.58
N SER A 148 2.66 -12.75 7.85
CA SER A 148 1.32 -13.27 8.12
C SER A 148 1.32 -14.01 9.45
N SER A 149 0.25 -13.86 10.19
CA SER A 149 0.12 -14.54 11.48
C SER A 149 -1.13 -15.40 11.52
N SER A 150 -1.00 -16.53 12.14
CA SER A 150 -2.08 -17.41 12.55
C SER A 150 -1.94 -17.69 14.05
N ASN A 151 -2.91 -18.38 14.63
CA ASN A 151 -2.87 -18.71 16.05
C ASN A 151 -1.75 -19.68 16.46
N ILE A 152 -1.11 -20.34 15.49
CA ILE A 152 -0.07 -21.36 15.72
C ILE A 152 1.26 -21.02 15.07
N SER A 153 1.29 -20.02 14.19
CA SER A 153 2.52 -19.65 13.47
C SER A 153 2.51 -18.17 13.09
N VAL A 154 3.68 -17.58 13.14
CA VAL A 154 3.99 -16.33 12.43
C VAL A 154 4.90 -16.73 11.28
N SER A 155 4.47 -16.42 10.07
CA SER A 155 5.25 -16.66 8.86
C SER A 155 5.76 -15.32 8.33
N GLU A 156 7.03 -15.27 8.04
CA GLU A 156 7.68 -14.13 7.40
C GLU A 156 8.26 -14.58 6.07
N THR A 157 7.90 -13.89 5.01
CA THR A 157 8.43 -14.13 3.67
C THR A 157 9.21 -12.90 3.26
N GLU A 158 10.53 -13.04 3.15
CA GLU A 158 11.38 -12.00 2.60
C GLU A 158 11.44 -12.13 1.08
N SER A 159 11.07 -11.05 0.39
CA SER A 159 11.18 -10.94 -1.05
C SER A 159 12.22 -9.88 -1.39
N PHE A 160 13.26 -10.28 -2.12
CA PHE A 160 14.27 -9.35 -2.58
C PHE A 160 13.72 -8.46 -3.68
N ILE A 161 14.02 -7.19 -3.60
CA ILE A 161 13.55 -6.16 -4.51
C ILE A 161 14.72 -5.68 -5.35
N GLN A 162 14.42 -5.38 -6.60
CA GLN A 162 15.41 -4.77 -7.48
C GLN A 162 15.90 -3.44 -6.86
N PRO A 163 17.23 -3.23 -6.76
CA PRO A 163 17.81 -2.00 -6.25
C PRO A 163 17.31 -0.78 -7.03
N ARG A 164 17.59 0.40 -6.52
CA ARG A 164 17.29 1.64 -7.23
C ARG A 164 17.82 1.64 -8.65
N TYR A 165 16.96 1.95 -9.60
CA TYR A 165 17.34 2.05 -11.02
C TYR A 165 16.59 3.16 -11.74
N LEU A 166 17.17 3.59 -12.83
CA LEU A 166 16.61 4.59 -13.73
C LEU A 166 16.26 3.91 -15.07
N THR A 167 15.07 4.20 -15.58
CA THR A 167 14.62 3.72 -16.89
C THR A 167 14.30 4.91 -17.78
N PHE A 168 14.77 4.85 -19.01
CA PHE A 168 14.33 5.73 -20.08
C PHE A 168 13.45 4.95 -21.05
N ARG A 169 12.27 5.48 -21.35
CA ARG A 169 11.30 4.88 -22.25
C ARG A 169 10.93 5.85 -23.35
N VAL A 170 10.87 5.35 -24.56
CA VAL A 170 10.28 6.06 -25.71
C VAL A 170 9.05 5.29 -26.14
N ARG A 171 7.91 5.98 -26.21
CA ARG A 171 6.65 5.43 -26.73
C ARG A 171 6.33 6.10 -28.04
N TYR A 172 5.98 5.30 -29.04
CA TYR A 172 5.46 5.79 -30.32
C TYR A 172 4.03 5.31 -30.51
N GLU A 173 3.10 6.24 -30.81
CA GLU A 173 1.72 5.95 -31.11
C GLU A 173 1.53 5.99 -32.65
N LEU A 174 1.01 4.90 -33.21
CA LEU A 174 0.75 4.72 -34.65
C LEU A 174 -0.48 5.47 -35.11
#